data_8324b4e62a0bd289db1c3446db728294
#
_entry.id   8324b4e62a0bd289db1c3446db728294
#
_cell.length_a   1.000
_cell.length_b   1.000
_cell.length_c   1.000
_cell.angle_alpha   90.00
_cell.angle_beta   90.00
_cell.angle_gamma   90.00
#
_symmetry.space_group_name_H-M   'P 1'
#
loop_
_entity.id
_entity.type
_entity.pdbx_description
1 polymer ?
#
loop_
_entity_poly.entity_id
_entity_poly.type
_entity_poly.pdbx_seq_one_letter_code
_entity_poly.pdbx_strand_id
1 'polypeptide(L)'
;MTLNPVLATLIVVAIWFLVFVCLHIVGLRSRQDNAQWLVRSYAACSAAMLVSVVALSMWRDSGQTLLLSLLVAILTSACLFVLYVPAVYTILTSLSIATLILLRRTGGHMPETSLANAALDLTLLP
;
A
#
# COMPACT_ATOMS: atom_id res chain seq x y z
N MET A 1 4.79 0.91 31.97
CA MET A 1 3.91 -0.02 31.22
C MET A 1 4.71 -0.72 30.16
N THR A 2 4.86 -2.00 30.29
CA THR A 2 5.49 -2.83 29.25
C THR A 2 4.45 -3.13 28.17
N LEU A 3 4.59 -2.50 27.01
CA LEU A 3 3.76 -2.83 25.85
C LEU A 3 3.93 -4.32 25.50
N ASN A 4 2.84 -5.01 25.27
CA ASN A 4 2.88 -6.39 24.81
C ASN A 4 3.73 -6.45 23.51
N PRO A 5 4.71 -7.37 23.39
CA PRO A 5 5.60 -7.44 22.22
C PRO A 5 4.81 -7.64 20.92
N VAL A 6 3.69 -8.34 20.95
CA VAL A 6 2.82 -8.52 19.79
C VAL A 6 2.20 -7.19 19.36
N LEU A 7 1.71 -6.40 20.31
CA LEU A 7 1.13 -5.09 20.03
C LEU A 7 2.16 -4.12 19.46
N ALA A 8 3.37 -4.09 20.00
CA ALA A 8 4.46 -3.28 19.49
C ALA A 8 4.83 -3.66 18.05
N THR A 9 4.89 -4.95 17.76
CA THR A 9 5.15 -5.46 16.41
C THR A 9 4.04 -5.06 15.44
N LEU A 10 2.78 -5.17 15.84
CA LEU A 10 1.65 -4.75 15.00
C LEU A 10 1.67 -3.26 14.70
N ILE A 11 2.05 -2.43 15.65
CA ILE A 11 2.22 -0.97 15.44
C ILE A 11 3.32 -0.69 14.41
N VAL A 12 4.46 -1.36 14.52
CA VAL A 12 5.57 -1.21 13.56
C VAL A 12 5.13 -1.64 12.16
N VAL A 13 4.43 -2.77 12.03
CA VAL A 13 3.89 -3.24 10.76
C VAL A 13 2.90 -2.24 10.17
N ALA A 14 2.00 -1.68 10.97
CA ALA A 14 1.03 -0.69 10.54
C ALA A 14 1.70 0.59 10.01
N ILE A 15 2.72 1.09 10.71
CA ILE A 15 3.48 2.28 10.30
C ILE A 15 4.17 2.02 8.96
N TRP A 16 4.88 0.92 8.81
CA TRP A 16 5.56 0.58 7.56
C TRP A 16 4.61 0.30 6.40
N PHE A 17 3.44 -0.26 6.69
CA PHE A 17 2.40 -0.45 5.69
C PHE A 17 1.84 0.90 5.19
N LEU A 18 1.62 1.86 6.08
CA LEU A 18 1.23 3.22 5.71
C LEU A 18 2.30 3.91 4.86
N VAL A 19 3.58 3.76 5.21
CA VAL A 19 4.70 4.28 4.39
C VAL A 19 4.69 3.63 3.00
N PHE A 20 4.46 2.32 2.92
CA PHE A 20 4.34 1.61 1.65
C PHE A 20 3.18 2.15 0.80
N VAL A 21 1.99 2.35 1.38
CA VAL A 21 0.83 2.90 0.68
C VAL A 21 1.12 4.31 0.17
N CYS A 22 1.73 5.17 0.97
CA CYS A 22 2.13 6.51 0.55
C CYS A 22 3.12 6.48 -0.61
N LEU A 23 4.15 5.63 -0.55
CA LEU A 23 5.13 5.45 -1.63
C LEU A 23 4.48 4.94 -2.91
N HIS A 24 3.55 3.99 -2.78
CA HIS A 24 2.83 3.46 -3.93
C HIS A 24 1.96 4.54 -4.61
N ILE A 25 1.24 5.35 -3.83
CA ILE A 25 0.44 6.46 -4.35
C ILE A 25 1.31 7.49 -5.06
N VAL A 26 2.47 7.84 -4.50
CA VAL A 26 3.43 8.76 -5.12
C VAL A 26 3.97 8.18 -6.43
N GLY A 27 4.27 6.88 -6.44
CA GLY A 27 4.73 6.17 -7.63
C GLY A 27 3.69 6.12 -8.75
N LEU A 28 2.42 5.96 -8.42
CA LEU A 28 1.31 6.03 -9.38
C LEU A 28 1.22 7.39 -10.06
N ARG A 29 1.54 8.47 -9.35
CA ARG A 29 1.59 9.83 -9.89
C ARG A 29 2.73 10.06 -10.87
N SER A 30 3.85 9.34 -10.74
CA SER A 30 5.06 9.56 -11.54
C SER A 30 5.13 8.77 -12.85
N ARG A 31 4.06 8.11 -13.28
CA ARG A 31 3.96 7.32 -14.54
C ARG A 31 4.98 6.17 -14.67
N GLN A 32 5.46 5.62 -13.57
CA GLN A 32 6.33 4.45 -13.61
C GLN A 32 5.51 3.16 -13.79
N ASP A 33 6.16 2.12 -14.33
CA ASP A 33 5.55 0.79 -14.46
C ASP A 33 4.97 0.33 -13.11
N ASN A 34 3.65 0.35 -13.01
CA ASN A 34 2.92 0.17 -11.76
C ASN A 34 3.26 -1.15 -11.06
N ALA A 35 3.43 -2.24 -11.82
CA ALA A 35 3.72 -3.56 -11.24
C ALA A 35 5.14 -3.64 -10.66
N GLN A 36 6.15 -3.14 -11.36
CA GLN A 36 7.54 -3.14 -10.87
C GLN A 36 7.72 -2.21 -9.68
N TRP A 37 7.08 -1.05 -9.73
CA TRP A 37 7.12 -0.10 -8.62
C TRP A 37 6.44 -0.65 -7.38
N LEU A 38 5.29 -1.31 -7.53
CA LEU A 38 4.58 -1.98 -6.44
C LEU A 38 5.47 -3.01 -5.74
N VAL A 39 6.09 -3.89 -6.51
CA VAL A 39 6.96 -4.95 -5.97
C VAL A 39 8.19 -4.37 -5.29
N ARG A 40 8.85 -3.39 -5.91
CA ARG A 40 10.04 -2.74 -5.36
C ARG A 40 9.75 -1.99 -4.06
N SER A 41 8.69 -1.20 -4.03
CA SER A 41 8.30 -0.46 -2.83
C SER A 41 7.88 -1.40 -1.70
N TYR A 42 7.16 -2.47 -2.01
CA TYR A 42 6.82 -3.49 -1.02
C TYR A 42 8.06 -4.21 -0.47
N ALA A 43 8.98 -4.62 -1.33
CA ALA A 43 10.22 -5.28 -0.92
C ALA A 43 11.08 -4.36 -0.02
N ALA A 44 11.24 -3.10 -0.40
CA ALA A 44 11.99 -2.12 0.38
C ALA A 44 11.35 -1.87 1.76
N CYS A 45 10.04 -1.66 1.80
CA CYS A 45 9.31 -1.44 3.05
C CYS A 45 9.30 -2.69 3.94
N SER A 46 9.20 -3.88 3.35
CA SER A 46 9.28 -5.15 4.10
C SER A 46 10.65 -5.36 4.71
N ALA A 47 11.71 -5.10 3.97
CA ALA A 47 13.07 -5.17 4.50
C ALA A 47 13.29 -4.20 5.66
N ALA A 48 12.86 -2.94 5.51
CA ALA A 48 12.95 -1.93 6.56
C ALA A 48 12.10 -2.30 7.79
N MET A 49 10.93 -2.85 7.59
CA MET A 49 10.06 -3.36 8.65
C MET A 49 10.74 -4.49 9.43
N LEU A 50 11.32 -5.48 8.75
CA LEU A 50 12.02 -6.58 9.40
C LEU A 50 13.21 -6.09 10.21
N VAL A 51 14.00 -5.17 9.67
CA VAL A 51 15.11 -4.54 10.40
C VAL A 51 14.61 -3.81 11.65
N SER A 52 13.50 -3.08 11.54
CA SER A 52 12.89 -2.38 12.68
C SER A 52 12.41 -3.33 13.77
N VAL A 53 11.80 -4.45 13.39
CA VAL A 53 11.33 -5.49 14.33
C VAL A 53 12.52 -6.15 15.04
N VAL A 54 13.59 -6.48 14.32
CA VAL A 54 14.80 -7.05 14.90
C VAL A 54 15.44 -6.06 15.88
N ALA A 55 15.60 -4.80 15.49
CA ALA A 55 16.16 -3.75 16.34
C ALA A 55 15.35 -3.56 17.64
N LEU A 56 14.01 -3.54 17.51
CA LEU A 56 13.11 -3.42 18.65
C LEU A 56 13.21 -4.64 19.60
N SER A 57 13.33 -5.84 19.04
CA SER A 57 13.46 -7.08 19.81
C SER A 57 14.81 -7.15 20.54
N MET A 58 15.89 -6.70 19.90
CA MET A 58 17.22 -6.63 20.51
C MET A 58 17.27 -5.61 21.63
N TRP A 59 16.58 -4.47 21.48
CA TRP A 59 16.48 -3.47 22.53
C TRP A 59 15.77 -3.99 23.78
N ARG A 60 14.81 -4.89 23.61
CA ARG A 60 14.02 -5.46 24.72
C ARG A 60 14.63 -6.68 25.38
N ASP A 61 15.79 -7.11 24.93
CA ASP A 61 16.59 -8.21 25.55
C ASP A 61 15.89 -9.57 25.65
N SER A 62 14.96 -9.86 24.74
CA SER A 62 14.21 -11.12 24.78
C SER A 62 14.35 -11.91 23.48
N GLY A 63 15.40 -12.72 23.40
CA GLY A 63 15.63 -13.60 22.23
C GLY A 63 14.49 -14.58 21.93
N GLN A 64 13.67 -14.94 22.90
CA GLN A 64 12.53 -15.85 22.70
C GLN A 64 11.37 -15.17 21.99
N THR A 65 11.17 -13.86 22.15
CA THR A 65 10.11 -13.10 21.49
C THR A 65 10.48 -12.69 20.07
N LEU A 66 11.76 -12.73 19.70
CA LEU A 66 12.22 -12.36 18.36
C LEU A 66 11.56 -13.21 17.27
N LEU A 67 11.57 -14.53 17.44
CA LEU A 67 10.99 -15.46 16.46
C LEU A 67 9.49 -15.22 16.29
N LEU A 68 8.78 -15.07 17.41
CA LEU A 68 7.34 -14.81 17.41
C LEU A 68 7.03 -13.45 16.74
N SER A 69 7.79 -12.42 17.08
CA SER A 69 7.63 -11.08 16.51
C SER A 69 7.88 -11.06 15.00
N LEU A 70 8.91 -11.75 14.53
CA LEU A 70 9.19 -11.90 13.10
C LEU A 70 8.08 -12.64 12.38
N LEU A 71 7.59 -13.73 12.95
CA LEU A 71 6.52 -14.53 12.37
C LEU A 71 5.21 -13.72 12.27
N VAL A 72 4.84 -13.00 13.32
CA VAL A 72 3.68 -12.11 13.34
C VAL A 72 3.84 -10.98 12.31
N ALA A 73 5.02 -10.37 12.23
CA ALA A 73 5.30 -9.30 11.27
C ALA A 73 5.17 -9.78 9.82
N ILE A 74 5.77 -10.92 9.49
CA ILE A 74 5.72 -11.50 8.14
C ILE A 74 4.30 -11.89 7.76
N LEU A 75 3.58 -12.59 8.64
CA LEU A 75 2.19 -13.01 8.39
C LEU A 75 1.27 -11.80 8.21
N THR A 76 1.33 -10.83 9.11
CA THR A 76 0.48 -9.63 9.05
C THR A 76 0.77 -8.81 7.81
N SER A 77 2.04 -8.60 7.48
CA SER A 77 2.45 -7.89 6.27
C SER A 77 1.98 -8.60 4.99
N ALA A 78 2.11 -9.91 4.93
CA ALA A 78 1.64 -10.71 3.80
C ALA A 78 0.11 -10.63 3.64
N CYS A 79 -0.64 -10.75 4.72
CA CYS A 79 -2.09 -10.62 4.71
C CYS A 79 -2.54 -9.22 4.23
N LEU A 80 -1.91 -8.16 4.75
CA LEU A 80 -2.21 -6.79 4.33
C LEU A 80 -1.90 -6.58 2.86
N PHE A 81 -0.80 -7.12 2.35
CA PHE A 81 -0.44 -7.03 0.94
C PHE A 81 -1.43 -7.77 0.05
N VAL A 82 -1.82 -8.99 0.43
CA VAL A 82 -2.81 -9.79 -0.32
C VAL A 82 -4.18 -9.11 -0.36
N LEU A 83 -4.56 -8.39 0.68
CA LEU A 83 -5.81 -7.59 0.69
C LEU A 83 -5.67 -6.28 -0.11
N TYR A 84 -4.50 -5.66 -0.05
CA TYR A 84 -4.23 -4.37 -0.71
C TYR A 84 -4.22 -4.49 -2.23
N VAL A 85 -3.56 -5.50 -2.78
CA VAL A 85 -3.40 -5.67 -4.23
C VAL A 85 -4.74 -5.74 -4.95
N PRO A 86 -5.69 -6.64 -4.61
CA PRO A 86 -6.98 -6.69 -5.29
C PRO A 86 -7.81 -5.41 -5.06
N ALA A 87 -7.73 -4.78 -3.89
CA ALA A 87 -8.42 -3.51 -3.63
C ALA A 87 -7.96 -2.41 -4.59
N VAL A 88 -6.64 -2.24 -4.76
CA VAL A 88 -6.07 -1.27 -5.70
C VAL A 88 -6.43 -1.60 -7.14
N TYR A 89 -6.34 -2.86 -7.55
CA TYR A 89 -6.73 -3.28 -8.90
C TYR A 89 -8.20 -3.03 -9.18
N THR A 90 -9.09 -3.27 -8.21
CA THR A 90 -10.52 -3.00 -8.35
C THR A 90 -10.79 -1.51 -8.54
N ILE A 91 -10.12 -0.66 -7.76
CA ILE A 91 -10.25 0.80 -7.88
C ILE A 91 -9.73 1.28 -9.24
N LEU A 92 -8.55 0.82 -9.66
CA LEU A 92 -7.96 1.19 -10.94
C LEU A 92 -8.82 0.73 -12.13
N THR A 93 -9.39 -0.47 -12.05
CA THR A 93 -10.26 -1.00 -13.10
C THR A 93 -11.56 -0.21 -13.18
N SER A 94 -12.17 0.13 -12.05
CA SER A 94 -13.40 0.94 -12.05
C SER A 94 -13.17 2.36 -12.57
N LEU A 95 -12.04 2.98 -12.26
CA LEU A 95 -11.64 4.26 -12.82
C LEU A 95 -11.42 4.20 -14.33
N SER A 96 -10.78 3.14 -14.82
CA SER A 96 -10.55 2.94 -16.26
C SER A 96 -11.86 2.75 -17.02
N ILE A 97 -12.81 1.98 -16.47
CA ILE A 97 -14.13 1.79 -17.06
C ILE A 97 -14.91 3.11 -17.09
N ALA A 98 -14.90 3.86 -15.98
CA ALA A 98 -15.55 5.16 -15.91
C ALA A 98 -14.97 6.15 -16.94
N THR A 99 -13.66 6.15 -17.11
CA THR A 99 -12.96 6.97 -18.11
C THR A 99 -13.35 6.59 -19.55
N LEU A 100 -13.45 5.27 -19.83
CA LEU A 100 -13.87 4.77 -21.13
C LEU A 100 -15.32 5.14 -21.46
N ILE A 101 -16.23 5.05 -20.49
CA ILE A 101 -17.63 5.45 -20.64
C ILE A 101 -17.73 6.94 -20.94
N LEU A 102 -16.94 7.76 -20.24
CA LEU A 102 -16.89 9.20 -20.44
C LEU A 102 -16.37 9.57 -21.83
N LEU A 103 -15.26 8.95 -22.27
CA LEU A 103 -14.70 9.10 -23.61
C LEU A 103 -15.70 8.73 -24.70
N ARG A 104 -16.47 7.66 -24.50
CA ARG A 104 -17.52 7.24 -25.44
C ARG A 104 -18.67 8.24 -25.52
N ARG A 105 -19.04 8.86 -24.39
CA ARG A 105 -20.11 9.89 -24.35
C ARG A 105 -19.71 11.20 -25.02
N THR A 106 -18.45 11.56 -24.97
CA THR A 106 -17.90 12.83 -25.52
C THR A 106 -17.34 12.68 -26.95
N GLY A 107 -17.52 11.54 -27.60
CA GLY A 107 -17.08 11.33 -28.99
C GLY A 107 -15.56 11.21 -29.18
N GLY A 108 -14.83 10.88 -28.15
CA GLY A 108 -13.40 10.58 -28.23
C GLY A 108 -12.45 11.79 -28.22
N HIS A 109 -12.98 13.02 -28.09
CA HIS A 109 -12.18 14.24 -28.08
C HIS A 109 -12.31 14.99 -26.75
N MET A 110 -11.54 14.57 -25.73
CA MET A 110 -11.43 15.33 -24.49
C MET A 110 -9.98 15.71 -24.22
N PRO A 111 -9.66 16.96 -23.86
CA PRO A 111 -8.32 17.32 -23.38
C PRO A 111 -8.03 16.57 -22.06
N GLU A 112 -6.77 16.19 -21.88
CA GLU A 112 -6.31 15.35 -20.76
C GLU A 112 -6.69 15.91 -19.38
N THR A 113 -6.69 17.22 -19.22
CA THR A 113 -7.10 17.94 -18.00
C THR A 113 -8.59 17.80 -17.69
N SER A 114 -9.45 17.83 -18.71
CA SER A 114 -10.90 17.65 -18.55
C SER A 114 -11.24 16.19 -18.19
N LEU A 115 -10.50 15.22 -18.69
CA LEU A 115 -10.64 13.80 -18.38
C LEU A 115 -10.30 13.53 -16.92
N ALA A 116 -9.20 14.10 -16.42
CA ALA A 116 -8.79 13.97 -15.03
C ALA A 116 -9.83 14.57 -14.07
N ASN A 117 -10.34 15.76 -14.39
CA ASN A 117 -11.36 16.42 -13.57
C ASN A 117 -12.70 15.68 -13.59
N ALA A 118 -13.12 15.18 -14.74
CA ALA A 118 -14.36 14.40 -14.85
C ALA A 118 -14.26 13.02 -14.17
N ALA A 119 -13.11 12.36 -14.21
CA ALA A 119 -12.85 11.13 -13.48
C ALA A 119 -12.88 11.37 -11.95
N LEU A 120 -12.36 12.51 -11.51
CA LEU A 120 -12.40 12.93 -10.11
C LEU A 120 -13.85 13.21 -9.64
N ASP A 121 -14.65 13.89 -10.44
CA ASP A 121 -16.07 14.16 -10.18
C ASP A 121 -16.88 12.85 -10.09
N LEU A 122 -16.61 11.87 -10.93
CA LEU A 122 -17.28 10.56 -10.90
C LEU A 122 -16.92 9.74 -9.66
N THR A 123 -15.73 9.90 -9.12
CA THR A 123 -15.31 9.22 -7.87
C THR A 123 -15.87 9.88 -6.61
N LEU A 124 -16.27 11.14 -6.69
CA LEU A 124 -16.86 11.90 -5.57
C LEU A 124 -18.39 11.84 -5.52
N LEU A 125 -19.03 11.29 -6.56
CA LEU A 125 -20.48 11.08 -6.56
C LEU A 125 -20.87 9.92 -5.62
N PRO A 126 -21.84 10.12 -4.70
CA PRO A 126 -22.32 9.06 -3.81
C PRO A 126 -23.04 7.93 -4.56
#